data_9cdf8b40bc91f0f34a6544a56337438c
#
_entry.id   9cdf8b40bc91f0f34a6544a56337438c
#
_cell.length_a   1.000
_cell.length_b   1.000
_cell.length_c   1.000
_cell.angle_alpha   90.00
_cell.angle_beta   90.00
_cell.angle_gamma   90.00
#
_symmetry.space_group_name_H-M   'P 1'
#
loop_
_entity.id
_entity.type
_entity.pdbx_description
1 polymer ?
#
loop_
_entity_poly.entity_id
_entity_poly.type
_entity_poly.pdbx_seq_one_letter_code
_entity_poly.pdbx_strand_id
1 'polypeptide(L)'
;MGFFNKIFGGGGNEGKKETSADRILRVIKEKTTTDCVTLIPSKGTTKPWESKIGGMPYMPKGFDYPYEEAGSTVVTEGQAPAVAASVAAGPFAGLDGGTTTVPSAAAGEALEQVEERKLLPLRFLAQVNFSEMPPLDGFPTKGILQFYIAGENAHGLNFENPEEQKGFRVIYHEEVVEDETALLSVLPTEGVEYPDGFPVDGELRLNFEKSSMPMGGGDYRFDKLLLDAYNEANPDARVASLDRAPEDELDKVYDQLDMGGHRVGGYPFFTQLDPREYHQELKENSILLFQLDSDETDDYKIVWGDSGVCNFFIRPENLAKRDFSRVLYHWDCY
;
A
#
# COMPACT_ATOMS: atom_id res chain seq x y z
N MET A 1 -5.42 -19.49 13.46
CA MET A 1 -5.82 -20.73 12.71
C MET A 1 -6.24 -20.27 11.33
N GLY A 2 -5.40 -20.55 10.36
CA GLY A 2 -5.41 -19.95 9.04
C GLY A 2 -6.66 -20.24 8.20
N PHE A 3 -7.12 -19.22 7.52
CA PHE A 3 -8.23 -19.23 6.55
C PHE A 3 -7.83 -19.75 5.14
N PHE A 4 -6.65 -20.32 4.97
CA PHE A 4 -6.06 -20.65 3.65
C PHE A 4 -6.32 -22.07 3.13
N ASN A 5 -7.36 -22.79 3.58
CA ASN A 5 -7.57 -24.16 3.10
C ASN A 5 -9.02 -24.46 2.65
N LYS A 6 -9.52 -23.75 1.63
CA LYS A 6 -10.85 -24.08 1.06
C LYS A 6 -11.05 -23.78 -0.43
N ILE A 7 -10.07 -23.99 -1.29
CA ILE A 7 -10.27 -23.76 -2.76
C ILE A 7 -10.17 -25.02 -3.62
N PHE A 8 -9.77 -26.20 -3.12
CA PHE A 8 -9.81 -27.44 -3.92
C PHE A 8 -10.43 -28.61 -3.16
N GLY A 9 -11.76 -28.59 -3.04
CA GLY A 9 -12.56 -29.73 -2.65
C GLY A 9 -13.49 -30.12 -3.80
N GLY A 10 -13.10 -31.08 -4.63
CA GLY A 10 -13.97 -31.68 -5.62
C GLY A 10 -15.10 -32.45 -4.96
N GLY A 11 -16.26 -31.82 -4.83
CA GLY A 11 -17.52 -32.45 -4.47
C GLY A 11 -18.52 -32.24 -5.61
N GLY A 12 -19.11 -33.29 -6.14
CA GLY A 12 -20.03 -33.29 -7.25
C GLY A 12 -21.15 -32.25 -7.08
N ASN A 13 -21.25 -31.34 -8.02
CA ASN A 13 -22.20 -30.25 -8.02
C ASN A 13 -23.47 -30.71 -8.76
N GLU A 14 -24.49 -31.09 -8.03
CA GLU A 14 -25.86 -31.13 -8.56
C GLU A 14 -26.24 -29.67 -8.90
N GLY A 15 -26.38 -29.38 -10.19
CA GLY A 15 -26.93 -28.24 -10.88
C GLY A 15 -27.42 -27.02 -10.08
N LYS A 16 -26.58 -26.35 -9.29
CA LYS A 16 -26.88 -24.99 -8.83
C LYS A 16 -26.89 -24.06 -10.05
N LYS A 17 -28.05 -23.48 -10.35
CA LYS A 17 -28.17 -22.49 -11.41
C LYS A 17 -27.23 -21.31 -11.08
N GLU A 18 -26.36 -20.97 -12.03
CA GLU A 18 -25.43 -19.83 -11.91
C GLU A 18 -26.21 -18.55 -11.53
N THR A 19 -25.80 -17.89 -10.45
CA THR A 19 -26.43 -16.67 -9.97
C THR A 19 -25.99 -15.45 -10.81
N SER A 20 -26.66 -14.30 -10.65
CA SER A 20 -26.22 -13.05 -11.26
C SER A 20 -24.82 -12.67 -10.78
N ALA A 21 -24.57 -12.76 -9.47
CA ALA A 21 -23.25 -12.50 -8.87
C ALA A 21 -22.16 -13.41 -9.46
N ASP A 22 -22.43 -14.71 -9.66
CA ASP A 22 -21.46 -15.63 -10.29
C ASP A 22 -21.10 -15.20 -11.72
N ARG A 23 -22.08 -14.73 -12.50
CA ARG A 23 -21.84 -14.21 -13.86
C ARG A 23 -21.02 -12.92 -13.85
N ILE A 24 -21.34 -11.98 -12.94
CA ILE A 24 -20.57 -10.73 -12.77
C ILE A 24 -19.13 -11.04 -12.42
N LEU A 25 -18.91 -11.90 -11.43
CA LEU A 25 -17.57 -12.35 -11.01
C LEU A 25 -16.79 -13.01 -12.14
N ARG A 26 -17.45 -13.82 -12.96
CA ARG A 26 -16.83 -14.44 -14.13
C ARG A 26 -16.37 -13.38 -15.12
N VAL A 27 -17.20 -12.39 -15.45
CA VAL A 27 -16.83 -11.28 -16.34
C VAL A 27 -15.64 -10.49 -15.80
N ILE A 28 -15.65 -10.15 -14.49
CA ILE A 28 -14.53 -9.45 -13.84
C ILE A 28 -13.26 -10.28 -13.94
N LYS A 29 -13.30 -11.56 -13.56
CA LYS A 29 -12.14 -12.48 -13.61
C LYS A 29 -11.58 -12.63 -15.02
N GLU A 30 -12.43 -12.86 -16.00
CA GLU A 30 -12.01 -13.00 -17.40
C GLU A 30 -11.32 -11.75 -17.97
N LYS A 31 -11.76 -10.56 -17.54
CA LYS A 31 -11.22 -9.28 -18.06
C LYS A 31 -10.00 -8.76 -17.33
N THR A 32 -9.81 -9.12 -16.07
CA THR A 32 -8.85 -8.42 -15.23
C THR A 32 -7.83 -9.33 -14.53
N THR A 33 -8.00 -10.66 -14.57
CA THR A 33 -7.02 -11.53 -13.90
C THR A 33 -5.61 -11.26 -14.41
N THR A 34 -4.71 -10.95 -13.49
CA THR A 34 -3.29 -10.67 -13.75
C THR A 34 -2.39 -11.41 -12.77
N ASP A 35 -1.18 -11.71 -13.19
CA ASP A 35 -0.18 -12.34 -12.34
C ASP A 35 0.28 -11.39 -11.23
N CYS A 36 0.55 -11.97 -10.07
CA CYS A 36 1.21 -11.31 -8.94
C CYS A 36 2.07 -12.33 -8.18
N VAL A 37 2.83 -11.83 -7.22
CA VAL A 37 3.56 -12.67 -6.27
C VAL A 37 3.07 -12.36 -4.86
N THR A 38 2.50 -13.35 -4.22
CA THR A 38 2.14 -13.28 -2.80
C THR A 38 3.39 -13.37 -1.95
N LEU A 39 3.50 -12.47 -0.98
CA LEU A 39 4.56 -12.44 0.02
C LEU A 39 4.06 -13.14 1.28
N ILE A 40 4.84 -14.06 1.83
CA ILE A 40 4.47 -14.86 2.99
C ILE A 40 5.51 -14.62 4.08
N PRO A 41 5.22 -13.71 5.04
CA PRO A 41 6.09 -13.48 6.18
C PRO A 41 6.18 -14.72 7.07
N SER A 42 7.35 -14.95 7.63
CA SER A 42 7.56 -16.01 8.62
C SER A 42 8.67 -15.61 9.59
N LYS A 43 8.53 -16.02 10.84
CA LYS A 43 9.56 -15.81 11.85
C LYS A 43 10.86 -16.49 11.45
N GLY A 44 11.97 -15.79 11.51
CA GLY A 44 13.29 -16.35 11.22
C GLY A 44 14.34 -15.27 11.00
N THR A 45 15.59 -15.61 11.24
CA THR A 45 16.72 -14.77 10.88
C THR A 45 17.07 -14.93 9.41
N THR A 46 17.55 -13.86 8.79
CA THR A 46 17.94 -13.84 7.40
C THR A 46 19.37 -13.33 7.24
N LYS A 47 19.99 -13.67 6.13
CA LYS A 47 21.23 -13.01 5.71
C LYS A 47 20.94 -11.59 5.23
N PRO A 48 21.92 -10.68 5.25
CA PRO A 48 21.68 -9.30 4.82
C PRO A 48 21.10 -9.17 3.39
N TRP A 49 21.41 -10.07 2.48
CA TRP A 49 20.95 -10.06 1.09
C TRP A 49 19.65 -10.85 0.82
N GLU A 50 19.12 -11.55 1.81
CA GLU A 50 17.84 -12.27 1.68
C GLU A 50 16.64 -11.33 1.81
N SER A 51 15.52 -11.70 1.21
CA SER A 51 14.25 -10.98 1.30
C SER A 51 13.69 -11.02 2.71
N LYS A 52 13.25 -9.87 3.20
CA LYS A 52 12.79 -9.71 4.59
C LYS A 52 11.91 -8.48 4.81
N ILE A 53 11.23 -8.48 5.96
CA ILE A 53 10.57 -7.32 6.56
C ILE A 53 11.31 -7.03 7.88
N GLY A 54 11.71 -5.78 8.11
CA GLY A 54 12.50 -5.39 9.28
C GLY A 54 13.88 -6.03 9.33
N GLY A 55 14.52 -5.95 10.49
CA GLY A 55 15.88 -6.48 10.70
C GLY A 55 16.99 -5.69 10.01
N MET A 56 18.07 -6.37 9.66
CA MET A 56 19.26 -5.76 9.05
C MET A 56 19.15 -5.76 7.52
N PRO A 57 19.07 -4.58 6.87
CA PRO A 57 19.03 -4.49 5.41
C PRO A 57 20.36 -4.84 4.74
N TYR A 58 20.33 -5.07 3.45
CA TYR A 58 21.53 -5.13 2.62
C TYR A 58 22.16 -3.73 2.53
N MET A 59 23.36 -3.57 3.06
CA MET A 59 24.10 -2.31 3.06
C MET A 59 25.56 -2.56 2.65
N PRO A 60 25.92 -2.45 1.37
CA PRO A 60 27.32 -2.58 0.95
C PRO A 60 28.17 -1.46 1.54
N LYS A 61 29.47 -1.72 1.78
CA LYS A 61 30.40 -0.68 2.22
C LYS A 61 30.38 0.50 1.25
N GLY A 62 30.23 1.71 1.81
CA GLY A 62 30.07 2.93 1.01
C GLY A 62 28.61 3.24 0.65
N PHE A 63 27.65 2.45 1.13
CA PHE A 63 26.23 2.76 1.01
C PHE A 63 25.88 4.06 1.72
N ASP A 64 25.22 4.96 1.00
CA ASP A 64 24.68 6.20 1.54
C ASP A 64 23.29 5.91 2.13
N TYR A 65 23.26 5.78 3.45
CA TYR A 65 22.02 5.42 4.15
C TYR A 65 21.01 6.57 4.07
N PRO A 66 19.73 6.29 3.80
CA PRO A 66 18.73 7.34 3.62
C PRO A 66 18.34 8.01 4.94
N TYR A 67 18.22 9.33 4.88
CA TYR A 67 17.72 10.20 5.95
C TYR A 67 16.45 10.91 5.47
N GLU A 68 15.63 11.34 6.44
CA GLU A 68 14.55 12.29 6.16
C GLU A 68 15.12 13.55 5.50
N GLU A 69 14.34 14.16 4.62
CA GLU A 69 14.71 15.44 4.02
C GLU A 69 13.88 16.60 4.61
N ALA A 70 14.42 17.82 4.56
CA ALA A 70 13.71 19.01 5.03
C ALA A 70 12.37 19.16 4.31
N GLY A 71 11.28 19.33 5.06
CA GLY A 71 9.91 19.44 4.53
C GLY A 71 9.10 18.15 4.60
N SER A 72 9.62 17.04 5.19
CA SER A 72 8.75 15.93 5.57
C SER A 72 7.75 16.40 6.64
N THR A 73 6.50 15.97 6.49
CA THR A 73 5.38 16.39 7.36
C THR A 73 5.56 15.83 8.76
N VAL A 74 5.42 16.68 9.77
CA VAL A 74 5.36 16.25 11.18
C VAL A 74 3.90 16.18 11.56
N VAL A 75 3.37 15.01 11.84
CA VAL A 75 2.11 14.87 12.56
C VAL A 75 2.44 14.92 14.06
N THR A 76 2.02 15.99 14.73
CA THR A 76 2.14 16.10 16.20
C THR A 76 1.15 15.16 16.87
N GLU A 77 1.56 14.55 17.98
CA GLU A 77 0.70 13.70 18.83
C GLU A 77 -0.69 14.33 19.04
N GLY A 78 -1.74 13.63 18.70
CA GLY A 78 -3.14 14.02 18.96
C GLY A 78 -4.00 14.30 17.73
N GLN A 79 -3.47 14.27 16.52
CA GLN A 79 -4.25 14.30 15.30
C GLN A 79 -4.01 12.99 14.52
N ALA A 80 -4.97 12.08 14.62
CA ALA A 80 -5.17 11.13 13.53
C ALA A 80 -5.26 11.96 12.24
N PRO A 81 -4.65 11.52 11.11
CA PRO A 81 -4.76 12.27 9.86
C PRO A 81 -6.24 12.46 9.56
N ALA A 82 -6.75 13.67 9.87
CA ALA A 82 -8.06 14.05 9.41
C ALA A 82 -7.91 14.12 7.89
N VAL A 83 -8.34 13.09 7.21
CA VAL A 83 -8.58 13.17 5.78
C VAL A 83 -9.45 14.40 5.62
N ALA A 84 -8.91 15.44 5.00
CA ALA A 84 -9.70 16.59 4.61
C ALA A 84 -10.68 16.06 3.56
N ALA A 85 -11.78 15.53 4.04
CA ALA A 85 -12.97 15.26 3.25
C ALA A 85 -13.48 16.61 2.79
N SER A 86 -12.93 17.14 1.71
CA SER A 86 -13.63 18.07 0.87
C SER A 86 -14.72 17.28 0.15
N VAL A 87 -15.70 16.82 0.90
CA VAL A 87 -16.95 16.37 0.34
C VAL A 87 -17.56 17.61 -0.28
N ALA A 88 -17.50 17.70 -1.59
CA ALA A 88 -18.29 18.66 -2.33
C ALA A 88 -19.75 18.46 -1.90
N ALA A 89 -20.29 19.43 -1.17
CA ALA A 89 -21.67 19.44 -0.73
C ALA A 89 -22.56 19.29 -1.96
N GLY A 90 -23.27 18.17 -2.04
CA GLY A 90 -24.37 17.99 -2.96
C GLY A 90 -25.46 19.03 -2.69
N PRO A 91 -26.37 19.29 -3.64
CA PRO A 91 -27.28 20.44 -3.64
C PRO A 91 -28.48 20.21 -2.72
N PHE A 92 -28.31 20.39 -1.41
CA PHE A 92 -29.41 20.61 -0.47
C PHE A 92 -28.95 21.54 0.64
N ALA A 93 -28.88 22.86 0.36
CA ALA A 93 -28.82 23.89 1.37
C ALA A 93 -30.04 24.81 1.17
N GLY A 94 -31.01 24.64 2.00
CA GLY A 94 -32.13 25.55 2.17
C GLY A 94 -32.27 25.94 3.63
N LEU A 95 -32.14 27.26 3.89
CA LEU A 95 -32.72 28.05 5.00
C LEU A 95 -32.14 27.83 6.43
N ASP A 96 -31.30 28.70 6.97
CA ASP A 96 -31.69 29.87 7.75
C ASP A 96 -30.47 30.73 8.12
N GLY A 97 -30.68 32.03 8.11
CA GLY A 97 -29.68 33.04 8.41
C GLY A 97 -29.31 33.11 9.89
N GLY A 98 -28.02 33.12 10.14
CA GLY A 98 -27.44 33.44 11.43
C GLY A 98 -26.05 34.02 11.26
N THR A 99 -25.94 35.33 11.20
CA THR A 99 -24.66 36.06 11.17
C THR A 99 -24.02 35.96 12.55
N THR A 100 -23.03 35.13 12.73
CA THR A 100 -22.14 35.16 13.91
C THR A 100 -20.83 35.85 13.53
N THR A 101 -20.68 37.09 14.01
CA THR A 101 -19.44 37.85 14.02
C THR A 101 -18.43 37.15 14.93
N VAL A 102 -17.31 36.72 14.37
CA VAL A 102 -16.16 36.23 15.11
C VAL A 102 -15.38 37.45 15.63
N PRO A 103 -15.00 37.52 16.91
CA PRO A 103 -14.21 38.63 17.41
C PRO A 103 -12.78 38.51 16.88
N SER A 104 -12.28 39.59 16.32
CA SER A 104 -10.88 39.79 15.99
C SER A 104 -10.04 39.68 17.28
N ALA A 105 -9.31 38.61 17.45
CA ALA A 105 -8.28 38.50 18.46
C ALA A 105 -6.97 39.09 17.94
N ALA A 106 -6.39 39.95 18.79
CA ALA A 106 -5.18 40.73 18.55
C ALA A 106 -4.01 39.89 18.04
N ALA A 107 -3.32 40.48 17.04
CA ALA A 107 -2.01 40.02 16.58
C ALA A 107 -0.99 40.14 17.74
N GLY A 108 -0.78 39.02 18.46
CA GLY A 108 0.43 38.81 19.23
C GLY A 108 1.43 38.14 18.29
N GLU A 109 2.57 38.76 18.08
CA GLU A 109 3.72 38.18 17.41
C GLU A 109 4.14 36.90 18.18
N ALA A 110 3.66 35.75 17.77
CA ALA A 110 4.28 34.50 18.11
C ALA A 110 5.61 34.44 17.34
N LEU A 111 6.71 34.68 18.05
CA LEU A 111 8.01 34.30 17.56
C LEU A 111 7.96 32.79 17.30
N GLU A 112 7.82 32.40 16.05
CA GLU A 112 8.09 31.04 15.60
C GLU A 112 9.54 30.73 15.99
N GLN A 113 9.69 29.98 17.08
CA GLN A 113 10.94 29.30 17.33
C GLN A 113 11.04 28.22 16.25
N VAL A 114 11.76 28.53 15.19
CA VAL A 114 12.21 27.54 14.22
C VAL A 114 13.22 26.67 14.98
N GLU A 115 12.72 25.66 15.66
CA GLU A 115 13.58 24.57 16.13
C GLU A 115 14.19 23.95 14.87
N GLU A 116 15.49 24.00 14.74
CA GLU A 116 16.24 23.33 13.69
C GLU A 116 15.99 21.83 13.84
N ARG A 117 15.02 21.30 13.08
CA ARG A 117 14.62 19.90 13.14
C ARG A 117 15.81 19.05 12.73
N LYS A 118 16.29 18.22 13.63
CA LYS A 118 17.30 17.22 13.32
C LYS A 118 16.69 16.17 12.40
N LEU A 119 17.23 16.06 11.19
CA LEU A 119 16.84 15.00 10.24
C LEU A 119 17.26 13.65 10.80
N LEU A 120 16.31 12.72 10.89
CA LEU A 120 16.56 11.38 11.41
C LEU A 120 16.84 10.40 10.26
N PRO A 121 17.63 9.34 10.49
CA PRO A 121 17.76 8.27 9.52
C PRO A 121 16.40 7.59 9.33
N LEU A 122 16.03 7.27 8.08
CA LEU A 122 14.81 6.53 7.79
C LEU A 122 14.93 5.12 8.38
N ARG A 123 13.80 4.56 8.81
CA ARG A 123 13.74 3.18 9.30
C ARG A 123 13.55 2.23 8.13
N PHE A 124 14.31 1.13 8.15
CA PHE A 124 14.17 0.07 7.16
C PHE A 124 12.85 -0.67 7.36
N LEU A 125 12.03 -0.75 6.31
CA LEU A 125 10.75 -1.44 6.32
C LEU A 125 10.87 -2.86 5.79
N ALA A 126 11.35 -3.02 4.56
CA ALA A 126 11.42 -4.31 3.89
C ALA A 126 12.42 -4.29 2.72
N GLN A 127 12.82 -5.48 2.30
CA GLN A 127 13.52 -5.66 1.02
C GLN A 127 13.06 -6.93 0.30
N VAL A 128 13.05 -6.85 -1.03
CA VAL A 128 12.80 -7.95 -1.94
C VAL A 128 14.06 -8.21 -2.77
N ASN A 129 14.64 -9.39 -2.62
CA ASN A 129 15.67 -9.89 -3.55
C ASN A 129 14.97 -10.59 -4.70
N PHE A 130 14.98 -9.99 -5.87
CA PHE A 130 14.31 -10.53 -7.05
C PHE A 130 14.85 -11.88 -7.53
N SER A 131 16.05 -12.28 -7.11
CA SER A 131 16.59 -13.61 -7.41
C SER A 131 15.86 -14.72 -6.62
N GLU A 132 15.20 -14.38 -5.51
CA GLU A 132 14.43 -15.31 -4.68
C GLU A 132 12.94 -15.34 -5.08
N MET A 133 12.49 -14.31 -5.79
CA MET A 133 11.09 -14.15 -6.19
C MET A 133 10.80 -14.87 -7.51
N PRO A 134 9.66 -15.58 -7.65
CA PRO A 134 9.20 -16.07 -8.94
C PRO A 134 9.16 -14.94 -9.99
N PRO A 135 9.60 -15.20 -11.24
CA PRO A 135 9.58 -14.19 -12.28
C PRO A 135 8.16 -13.59 -12.48
N LEU A 136 8.09 -12.25 -12.49
CA LEU A 136 6.88 -11.50 -12.75
C LEU A 136 7.16 -10.53 -13.93
N ASP A 137 6.23 -10.49 -14.89
CA ASP A 137 6.42 -9.69 -16.11
C ASP A 137 6.63 -8.21 -15.79
N GLY A 138 7.60 -7.58 -16.46
CA GLY A 138 8.01 -6.21 -16.24
C GLY A 138 8.91 -5.96 -15.03
N PHE A 139 9.02 -6.89 -14.08
CA PHE A 139 9.88 -6.75 -12.90
C PHE A 139 11.33 -7.23 -13.15
N PRO A 140 12.30 -6.71 -12.39
CA PRO A 140 13.65 -7.27 -12.39
C PRO A 140 13.66 -8.75 -12.00
N THR A 141 14.67 -9.50 -12.46
CA THR A 141 14.91 -10.91 -12.09
C THR A 141 16.14 -11.09 -11.21
N LYS A 142 16.82 -10.01 -10.87
CA LYS A 142 17.98 -9.96 -9.97
C LYS A 142 17.99 -8.65 -9.20
N GLY A 143 18.86 -8.53 -8.22
CA GLY A 143 19.04 -7.31 -7.44
C GLY A 143 18.07 -7.24 -6.24
N ILE A 144 18.31 -6.27 -5.37
CA ILE A 144 17.54 -6.07 -4.15
C ILE A 144 16.85 -4.71 -4.22
N LEU A 145 15.53 -4.69 -4.02
CA LEU A 145 14.73 -3.48 -3.85
C LEU A 145 14.42 -3.29 -2.37
N GLN A 146 14.76 -2.13 -1.84
CA GLN A 146 14.59 -1.78 -0.43
C GLN A 146 13.60 -0.64 -0.26
N PHE A 147 12.85 -0.70 0.84
CA PHE A 147 11.85 0.28 1.25
C PHE A 147 12.22 0.82 2.63
N TYR A 148 12.31 2.12 2.74
CA TYR A 148 12.58 2.85 3.98
C TYR A 148 11.49 3.90 4.18
N ILE A 149 11.05 4.09 5.42
CA ILE A 149 10.03 5.06 5.80
C ILE A 149 10.48 5.85 7.04
N ALA A 150 9.93 7.04 7.24
CA ALA A 150 10.20 7.81 8.45
C ALA A 150 9.69 7.09 9.71
N GLY A 151 10.36 7.32 10.81
CA GLY A 151 10.03 6.71 12.10
C GLY A 151 8.96 7.47 12.88
N GLU A 152 8.39 8.54 12.33
CA GLU A 152 7.30 9.30 12.94
C GLU A 152 5.92 8.69 12.62
N ASN A 153 4.86 9.19 13.27
CA ASN A 153 3.53 8.57 13.23
C ASN A 153 2.86 8.53 11.84
N ALA A 154 3.22 9.44 10.92
CA ALA A 154 2.73 9.41 9.54
C ALA A 154 3.58 8.49 8.65
N HIS A 155 4.66 7.92 9.18
CA HIS A 155 5.58 7.03 8.47
C HIS A 155 6.09 7.61 7.14
N GLY A 156 6.29 8.94 7.09
CA GLY A 156 6.80 9.65 5.92
C GLY A 156 5.78 9.92 4.83
N LEU A 157 4.48 9.74 5.09
CA LEU A 157 3.43 10.04 4.14
C LEU A 157 3.40 11.54 3.82
N ASN A 158 3.40 11.87 2.54
CA ASN A 158 3.26 13.23 2.03
C ASN A 158 1.97 13.33 1.19
N PHE A 159 0.93 13.92 1.76
CA PHE A 159 -0.37 14.07 1.10
C PHE A 159 -0.34 15.03 -0.10
N GLU A 160 0.55 16.03 -0.09
CA GLU A 160 0.64 17.02 -1.16
C GLU A 160 1.42 16.49 -2.37
N ASN A 161 2.46 15.68 -2.10
CA ASN A 161 3.30 15.10 -3.15
C ASN A 161 3.76 13.68 -2.77
N PRO A 162 2.90 12.68 -2.93
CA PRO A 162 3.19 11.30 -2.49
C PRO A 162 4.25 10.57 -3.34
N GLU A 163 4.75 11.18 -4.42
CA GLU A 163 5.91 10.69 -5.19
C GLU A 163 7.24 11.29 -4.68
N GLU A 164 7.21 12.27 -3.78
CA GLU A 164 8.40 12.94 -3.28
C GLU A 164 9.01 12.16 -2.11
N GLN A 165 10.17 11.55 -2.35
CA GLN A 165 10.84 10.66 -1.40
C GLN A 165 11.59 11.43 -0.28
N LYS A 166 10.91 12.32 0.45
CA LYS A 166 11.48 13.05 1.59
C LYS A 166 11.33 12.30 2.91
N GLY A 167 10.16 11.71 3.13
CA GLY A 167 9.84 10.91 4.32
C GLY A 167 9.91 9.40 4.07
N PHE A 168 10.21 8.98 2.87
CA PHE A 168 10.45 7.58 2.51
C PHE A 168 11.54 7.48 1.46
N ARG A 169 12.07 6.28 1.22
CA ARG A 169 13.05 6.03 0.17
C ARG A 169 12.90 4.63 -0.39
N VAL A 170 12.97 4.51 -1.71
CA VAL A 170 13.05 3.22 -2.40
C VAL A 170 14.40 3.14 -3.10
N ILE A 171 15.17 2.09 -2.80
CA ILE A 171 16.55 1.94 -3.28
C ILE A 171 16.70 0.58 -3.97
N TYR A 172 17.28 0.58 -5.16
CA TYR A 172 17.54 -0.63 -5.91
C TYR A 172 19.06 -0.88 -6.05
N HIS A 173 19.48 -2.05 -5.59
CA HIS A 173 20.83 -2.57 -5.75
C HIS A 173 20.82 -3.61 -6.87
N GLU A 174 21.29 -3.25 -8.05
CA GLU A 174 21.31 -4.17 -9.19
C GLU A 174 22.26 -5.33 -8.98
N GLU A 175 23.44 -5.05 -8.44
CA GLU A 175 24.47 -6.05 -8.14
C GLU A 175 24.46 -6.34 -6.62
N VAL A 176 24.40 -7.62 -6.29
CA VAL A 176 24.36 -8.11 -4.91
C VAL A 176 25.63 -8.85 -4.57
N VAL A 177 26.29 -8.43 -3.50
CA VAL A 177 27.49 -9.09 -2.97
C VAL A 177 27.08 -9.93 -1.77
N GLU A 178 27.20 -11.24 -1.89
CA GLU A 178 26.89 -12.20 -0.83
C GLU A 178 28.12 -12.49 0.06
N ASP A 179 28.75 -11.43 0.55
CA ASP A 179 29.89 -11.47 1.47
C ASP A 179 29.67 -10.48 2.60
N GLU A 180 29.40 -10.97 3.79
CA GLU A 180 29.16 -10.16 4.98
C GLU A 180 30.36 -9.22 5.30
N THR A 181 31.58 -9.60 4.94
CA THR A 181 32.75 -8.74 5.15
C THR A 181 32.77 -7.50 4.27
N ALA A 182 31.98 -7.49 3.18
CA ALA A 182 31.83 -6.36 2.29
C ALA A 182 30.63 -5.45 2.68
N LEU A 183 29.87 -5.82 3.72
CA LEU A 183 28.70 -5.10 4.16
C LEU A 183 28.96 -4.30 5.43
N LEU A 184 28.07 -3.32 5.69
CA LEU A 184 27.98 -2.62 6.97
C LEU A 184 27.19 -3.51 7.96
N SER A 185 27.60 -3.48 9.22
CA SER A 185 27.02 -4.31 10.29
C SER A 185 26.33 -3.49 11.39
N VAL A 186 26.26 -2.17 11.23
CA VAL A 186 25.64 -1.25 12.20
C VAL A 186 24.64 -0.36 11.46
N LEU A 187 23.44 -0.28 11.98
CA LEU A 187 22.40 0.60 11.45
C LEU A 187 22.58 2.03 11.96
N PRO A 188 22.48 3.06 11.11
CA PRO A 188 22.44 4.45 11.55
C PRO A 188 21.26 4.79 12.47
N THR A 189 20.23 3.94 12.51
CA THR A 189 19.10 4.06 13.45
C THR A 189 19.40 3.54 14.84
N GLU A 190 20.54 2.87 15.06
CA GLU A 190 20.92 2.34 16.37
C GLU A 190 21.18 3.48 17.37
N GLY A 191 20.50 3.45 18.52
CA GLY A 191 20.56 4.50 19.53
C GLY A 191 19.82 5.79 19.19
N VAL A 192 19.05 5.81 18.10
CA VAL A 192 18.14 6.92 17.76
C VAL A 192 16.77 6.65 18.40
N GLU A 193 16.24 7.66 19.11
CA GLU A 193 14.89 7.59 19.66
C GLU A 193 13.88 7.98 18.58
N TYR A 194 12.90 7.11 18.36
CA TYR A 194 11.75 7.32 17.49
C TYR A 194 10.46 7.24 18.31
N PRO A 195 9.37 7.87 17.86
CA PRO A 195 8.04 7.60 18.39
C PRO A 195 7.70 6.10 18.32
N ASP A 196 6.83 5.65 19.21
CA ASP A 196 6.27 4.30 19.14
C ASP A 196 5.36 4.14 17.92
N GLY A 197 5.07 2.90 17.55
CA GLY A 197 4.06 2.61 16.50
C GLY A 197 4.64 2.30 15.12
N PHE A 198 5.95 2.05 14.98
CA PHE A 198 6.49 1.57 13.71
C PHE A 198 5.80 0.26 13.29
N PRO A 199 5.40 0.11 12.00
CA PRO A 199 4.52 -0.99 11.58
C PRO A 199 5.06 -2.39 11.81
N VAL A 200 6.37 -2.55 11.95
CA VAL A 200 7.04 -3.86 12.06
C VAL A 200 7.93 -3.88 13.28
N ASP A 201 7.80 -4.93 14.07
CA ASP A 201 8.71 -5.22 15.19
C ASP A 201 9.54 -6.48 14.88
N GLY A 202 10.87 -6.33 14.95
CA GLY A 202 11.83 -7.42 14.70
C GLY A 202 12.13 -7.68 13.22
N GLU A 203 12.41 -8.96 12.91
CA GLU A 203 12.83 -9.41 11.59
C GLU A 203 11.97 -10.60 11.15
N LEU A 204 11.43 -10.53 9.94
CA LEU A 204 10.65 -11.61 9.31
C LEU A 204 11.28 -11.98 7.97
N ARG A 205 11.44 -13.25 7.72
CA ARG A 205 11.77 -13.78 6.39
C ARG A 205 10.57 -13.63 5.46
N LEU A 206 10.80 -13.22 4.21
CA LEU A 206 9.81 -13.28 3.16
C LEU A 206 9.98 -14.54 2.31
N ASN A 207 8.91 -15.31 2.19
CA ASN A 207 8.76 -16.36 1.20
C ASN A 207 7.83 -15.88 0.08
N PHE A 208 7.87 -16.53 -1.07
CA PHE A 208 7.17 -16.09 -2.26
C PHE A 208 6.32 -17.21 -2.86
N GLU A 209 5.12 -16.88 -3.30
CA GLU A 209 4.27 -17.78 -4.07
C GLU A 209 3.75 -17.06 -5.32
N LYS A 210 3.96 -17.67 -6.51
CA LYS A 210 3.36 -17.15 -7.74
C LYS A 210 1.85 -17.31 -7.66
N SER A 211 1.13 -16.23 -7.91
CA SER A 211 -0.31 -16.16 -7.80
C SER A 211 -0.90 -15.35 -8.96
N SER A 212 -2.21 -15.29 -9.04
CA SER A 212 -2.93 -14.38 -9.93
C SER A 212 -4.22 -13.93 -9.26
N MET A 213 -4.67 -12.72 -9.57
CA MET A 213 -5.83 -12.14 -8.95
C MET A 213 -6.63 -11.28 -9.93
N PRO A 214 -7.97 -11.24 -9.83
CA PRO A 214 -8.79 -10.26 -10.53
C PRO A 214 -8.69 -8.90 -9.83
N MET A 215 -9.16 -7.84 -10.49
CA MET A 215 -9.35 -6.54 -9.86
C MET A 215 -10.46 -6.60 -8.82
N GLY A 216 -10.26 -5.94 -7.68
CA GLY A 216 -11.24 -5.80 -6.61
C GLY A 216 -11.46 -4.35 -6.21
N GLY A 217 -12.29 -4.13 -5.18
CA GLY A 217 -12.77 -2.82 -4.75
C GLY A 217 -11.71 -1.82 -4.29
N GLY A 218 -10.49 -2.27 -4.01
CA GLY A 218 -9.39 -1.38 -3.65
C GLY A 218 -8.77 -0.61 -4.82
N ASP A 219 -9.05 -0.94 -6.07
CA ASP A 219 -8.53 -0.19 -7.23
C ASP A 219 -9.55 0.84 -7.71
N TYR A 220 -9.13 2.08 -7.91
CA TYR A 220 -10.00 3.20 -8.33
C TYR A 220 -10.80 2.96 -9.63
N ARG A 221 -10.44 1.94 -10.41
CA ARG A 221 -11.13 1.57 -11.66
C ARG A 221 -12.26 0.59 -11.43
N PHE A 222 -12.38 0.04 -10.22
CA PHE A 222 -13.25 -1.10 -9.95
C PHE A 222 -14.73 -0.76 -10.11
N ASP A 223 -15.22 0.37 -9.62
CA ASP A 223 -16.65 0.72 -9.70
C ASP A 223 -17.15 0.78 -11.14
N LYS A 224 -16.33 1.36 -12.03
CA LYS A 224 -16.64 1.36 -13.46
C LYS A 224 -16.65 -0.04 -14.05
N LEU A 225 -15.65 -0.85 -13.71
CA LEU A 225 -15.56 -2.24 -14.14
C LEU A 225 -16.77 -3.05 -13.66
N LEU A 226 -17.15 -2.90 -12.38
CA LEU A 226 -18.29 -3.60 -11.78
C LEU A 226 -19.61 -3.22 -12.47
N LEU A 227 -19.83 -1.95 -12.76
CA LEU A 227 -21.01 -1.49 -13.52
C LEU A 227 -21.05 -2.12 -14.93
N ASP A 228 -19.92 -2.10 -15.63
CA ASP A 228 -19.81 -2.69 -16.96
C ASP A 228 -20.06 -4.21 -16.91
N ALA A 229 -19.50 -4.91 -15.93
CA ALA A 229 -19.66 -6.35 -15.73
C ALA A 229 -21.10 -6.72 -15.30
N TYR A 230 -21.72 -5.92 -14.42
CA TYR A 230 -23.13 -6.09 -14.07
C TYR A 230 -24.02 -6.01 -15.31
N ASN A 231 -23.85 -4.97 -16.13
CA ASN A 231 -24.64 -4.75 -17.33
C ASN A 231 -24.41 -5.80 -18.42
N GLU A 232 -23.23 -6.38 -18.50
CA GLU A 232 -22.91 -7.48 -19.40
C GLU A 232 -23.55 -8.79 -18.92
N ALA A 233 -23.50 -9.05 -17.61
CA ALA A 233 -24.09 -10.24 -17.01
C ALA A 233 -25.63 -10.23 -16.99
N ASN A 234 -26.24 -9.02 -17.05
CA ASN A 234 -27.68 -8.81 -16.93
C ASN A 234 -28.23 -7.93 -18.08
N PRO A 235 -28.19 -8.39 -19.34
CA PRO A 235 -28.54 -7.56 -20.51
C PRO A 235 -29.98 -7.06 -20.50
N ASP A 236 -30.89 -7.80 -19.88
CA ASP A 236 -32.33 -7.45 -19.77
C ASP A 236 -32.64 -6.58 -18.53
N ALA A 237 -31.67 -6.39 -17.63
CA ALA A 237 -31.83 -5.62 -16.38
C ALA A 237 -30.68 -4.63 -16.19
N ARG A 238 -30.26 -3.96 -17.25
CA ARG A 238 -29.14 -3.00 -17.20
C ARG A 238 -29.47 -1.79 -16.35
N VAL A 239 -28.48 -1.30 -15.62
CA VAL A 239 -28.58 -0.11 -14.77
C VAL A 239 -27.62 1.00 -15.27
N ALA A 240 -27.97 2.24 -14.95
CA ALA A 240 -27.13 3.39 -15.32
C ALA A 240 -25.98 3.64 -14.32
N SER A 241 -26.12 3.16 -13.08
CA SER A 241 -25.18 3.33 -11.98
C SER A 241 -25.35 2.21 -10.95
N LEU A 242 -24.31 1.95 -10.13
CA LEU A 242 -24.32 0.85 -9.15
C LEU A 242 -25.39 1.02 -8.06
N ASP A 243 -25.76 2.24 -7.71
CA ASP A 243 -26.85 2.53 -6.75
C ASP A 243 -28.22 2.04 -7.22
N ARG A 244 -28.36 1.66 -8.48
CA ARG A 244 -29.56 1.07 -9.08
C ARG A 244 -29.52 -0.45 -9.17
N ALA A 245 -28.36 -1.05 -8.93
CA ALA A 245 -28.24 -2.50 -8.90
C ALA A 245 -28.71 -3.05 -7.53
N PRO A 246 -29.16 -4.34 -7.47
CA PRO A 246 -29.47 -4.96 -6.19
C PRO A 246 -28.24 -5.03 -5.29
N GLU A 247 -28.33 -4.43 -4.10
CA GLU A 247 -27.25 -4.35 -3.10
C GLU A 247 -26.73 -5.76 -2.72
N ASP A 248 -27.65 -6.70 -2.50
CA ASP A 248 -27.30 -8.07 -2.11
C ASP A 248 -26.57 -8.88 -3.19
N GLU A 249 -26.64 -8.45 -4.46
CA GLU A 249 -25.84 -9.04 -5.54
C GLU A 249 -24.43 -8.42 -5.56
N LEU A 250 -24.32 -7.10 -5.35
CA LEU A 250 -23.05 -6.40 -5.29
C LEU A 250 -22.23 -6.85 -4.09
N ASP A 251 -22.85 -6.98 -2.91
CA ASP A 251 -22.21 -7.46 -1.68
C ASP A 251 -21.54 -8.84 -1.89
N LYS A 252 -22.26 -9.75 -2.55
CA LYS A 252 -21.68 -11.08 -2.89
C LYS A 252 -20.50 -11.01 -3.85
N VAL A 253 -20.43 -9.97 -4.68
CA VAL A 253 -19.27 -9.75 -5.56
C VAL A 253 -18.11 -9.20 -4.76
N TYR A 254 -18.34 -8.17 -3.92
CA TYR A 254 -17.31 -7.61 -3.05
C TYR A 254 -16.72 -8.65 -2.11
N ASP A 255 -17.55 -9.46 -1.44
CA ASP A 255 -17.12 -10.52 -0.52
C ASP A 255 -16.18 -11.57 -1.15
N GLN A 256 -16.23 -11.74 -2.48
CA GLN A 256 -15.40 -12.70 -3.19
C GLN A 256 -14.15 -12.08 -3.85
N LEU A 257 -13.97 -10.78 -3.74
CA LEU A 257 -12.87 -10.03 -4.34
C LEU A 257 -12.02 -9.36 -3.23
N ASP A 258 -11.74 -10.11 -2.16
CA ASP A 258 -10.83 -9.67 -1.11
C ASP A 258 -9.41 -9.45 -1.67
N MET A 259 -8.89 -8.24 -1.44
CA MET A 259 -7.59 -7.78 -1.94
C MET A 259 -6.57 -7.61 -0.82
N GLY A 260 -6.85 -8.00 0.41
CA GLY A 260 -5.94 -7.96 1.55
C GLY A 260 -4.67 -8.79 1.35
N GLY A 261 -3.71 -8.67 2.27
CA GLY A 261 -2.45 -9.40 2.30
C GLY A 261 -1.28 -8.72 1.58
N HIS A 262 -0.13 -9.38 1.56
CA HIS A 262 1.15 -8.83 1.10
C HIS A 262 1.47 -9.30 -0.32
N ARG A 263 1.93 -8.40 -1.20
CA ARG A 263 2.22 -8.78 -2.59
C ARG A 263 3.13 -7.82 -3.36
N VAL A 264 3.62 -8.34 -4.47
CA VAL A 264 4.27 -7.59 -5.57
C VAL A 264 3.44 -7.81 -6.83
N GLY A 265 3.10 -6.75 -7.55
CA GLY A 265 2.20 -6.81 -8.71
C GLY A 265 0.74 -7.02 -8.35
N GLY A 266 -0.10 -7.30 -9.35
CA GLY A 266 -1.55 -7.43 -9.16
C GLY A 266 -2.24 -6.09 -8.90
N TYR A 267 -3.29 -6.11 -8.08
CA TYR A 267 -4.10 -4.95 -7.72
C TYR A 267 -3.96 -4.60 -6.24
N PRO A 268 -4.11 -3.32 -5.89
CA PRO A 268 -3.96 -2.87 -4.50
C PRO A 268 -5.19 -3.16 -3.65
N PHE A 269 -4.96 -3.11 -2.34
CA PHE A 269 -5.97 -2.95 -1.31
C PHE A 269 -5.74 -1.62 -0.57
N PHE A 270 -6.81 -0.96 -0.18
CA PHE A 270 -6.84 0.21 0.68
C PHE A 270 -7.94 0.03 1.72
N THR A 271 -7.73 0.53 2.93
CA THR A 271 -8.78 0.55 3.96
C THR A 271 -9.71 1.73 3.79
N GLN A 272 -9.25 2.79 3.13
CA GLN A 272 -10.03 3.99 2.84
C GLN A 272 -10.22 4.14 1.33
N LEU A 273 -9.37 4.89 0.64
CA LEU A 273 -9.54 5.23 -0.77
C LEU A 273 -8.20 5.19 -1.52
N ASP A 274 -8.26 4.77 -2.77
CA ASP A 274 -7.12 4.85 -3.67
C ASP A 274 -6.81 6.31 -4.02
N PRO A 275 -5.63 6.87 -3.63
CA PRO A 275 -5.31 8.27 -3.88
C PRO A 275 -5.27 8.61 -5.38
N ARG A 276 -5.08 7.62 -6.26
CA ARG A 276 -5.08 7.78 -7.71
C ARG A 276 -6.47 8.12 -8.27
N GLU A 277 -7.55 7.92 -7.51
CA GLU A 277 -8.90 8.29 -7.94
C GLU A 277 -9.04 9.80 -8.13
N TYR A 278 -8.51 10.57 -7.19
CA TYR A 278 -8.70 12.04 -7.13
C TYR A 278 -7.58 12.82 -7.79
N HIS A 279 -6.44 12.18 -8.07
CA HIS A 279 -5.24 12.80 -8.63
C HIS A 279 -4.90 12.19 -9.99
N GLN A 280 -5.25 12.89 -11.06
CA GLN A 280 -5.06 12.38 -12.42
C GLN A 280 -3.59 12.04 -12.74
N GLU A 281 -2.66 12.83 -12.20
CA GLU A 281 -1.22 12.65 -12.38
C GLU A 281 -0.70 11.37 -11.72
N LEU A 282 -1.34 10.90 -10.64
CA LEU A 282 -0.95 9.69 -9.94
C LEU A 282 -1.38 8.41 -10.67
N LYS A 283 -2.34 8.48 -11.60
CA LYS A 283 -2.85 7.32 -12.36
C LYS A 283 -1.80 6.67 -13.26
N GLU A 284 -0.74 7.41 -13.59
CA GLU A 284 0.42 6.87 -14.33
C GLU A 284 1.20 5.82 -13.51
N ASN A 285 1.12 5.87 -12.17
CA ASN A 285 1.68 4.87 -11.26
C ASN A 285 0.76 3.63 -11.24
N SER A 286 0.72 2.90 -12.31
CA SER A 286 -0.24 1.83 -12.55
C SER A 286 0.23 0.45 -12.11
N ILE A 287 1.50 0.29 -11.74
CA ILE A 287 2.07 -0.97 -11.27
C ILE A 287 2.20 -0.93 -9.74
N LEU A 288 1.57 -1.88 -9.06
CA LEU A 288 1.78 -2.12 -7.63
C LEU A 288 3.17 -2.74 -7.45
N LEU A 289 4.08 -1.93 -6.92
CA LEU A 289 5.48 -2.33 -6.70
C LEU A 289 5.63 -3.20 -5.47
N PHE A 290 4.90 -2.85 -4.39
CA PHE A 290 4.92 -3.56 -3.11
C PHE A 290 3.69 -3.18 -2.28
N GLN A 291 3.02 -4.16 -1.70
CA GLN A 291 1.97 -3.98 -0.70
C GLN A 291 2.35 -4.73 0.57
N LEU A 292 2.26 -4.06 1.70
CA LEU A 292 2.42 -4.65 3.02
C LEU A 292 1.19 -4.32 3.87
N ASP A 293 0.40 -5.32 4.14
CA ASP A 293 -0.84 -5.23 4.91
C ASP A 293 -0.58 -5.43 6.41
N SER A 294 -1.53 -5.04 7.24
CA SER A 294 -1.55 -5.48 8.64
C SER A 294 -1.82 -6.97 8.71
N ASP A 295 -1.00 -7.69 9.47
CA ASP A 295 -1.11 -9.13 9.67
C ASP A 295 -0.59 -9.51 11.05
N GLU A 296 -1.34 -10.31 11.77
CA GLU A 296 -0.99 -10.73 13.12
C GLU A 296 -1.19 -12.24 13.28
N THR A 297 -0.14 -12.88 13.74
CA THR A 297 -0.11 -14.31 14.08
C THR A 297 0.45 -14.49 15.48
N ASP A 298 0.51 -15.74 15.98
CA ASP A 298 1.21 -16.04 17.25
C ASP A 298 2.72 -15.76 17.19
N ASP A 299 3.30 -15.67 15.98
CA ASP A 299 4.75 -15.58 15.77
C ASP A 299 5.23 -14.16 15.42
N TYR A 300 4.38 -13.32 14.85
CA TYR A 300 4.74 -11.97 14.42
C TYR A 300 3.54 -11.04 14.35
N LYS A 301 3.84 -9.74 14.32
CA LYS A 301 2.86 -8.68 14.17
C LYS A 301 3.35 -7.61 13.20
N ILE A 302 2.53 -7.29 12.20
CA ILE A 302 2.68 -6.17 11.30
C ILE A 302 1.41 -5.33 11.46
N VAL A 303 1.54 -4.04 11.82
CA VAL A 303 0.37 -3.20 12.09
C VAL A 303 0.59 -1.78 11.58
N TRP A 304 -0.24 -1.38 10.63
CA TRP A 304 -0.33 -0.03 10.13
C TRP A 304 -1.49 0.70 10.83
N GLY A 305 -1.16 1.64 11.73
CA GLY A 305 -2.19 2.33 12.51
C GLY A 305 -3.09 1.35 13.29
N ASP A 306 -4.38 1.37 13.00
CA ASP A 306 -5.40 0.50 13.60
C ASP A 306 -5.89 -0.62 12.65
N SER A 307 -5.01 -1.21 11.87
CA SER A 307 -5.26 -2.29 10.90
C SER A 307 -5.30 -1.82 9.44
N GLY A 308 -4.35 -0.99 9.07
CA GLY A 308 -4.21 -0.44 7.73
C GLY A 308 -3.29 -1.23 6.81
N VAL A 309 -2.98 -0.62 5.68
CA VAL A 309 -2.14 -1.18 4.62
C VAL A 309 -1.24 -0.14 4.01
N CYS A 310 -0.03 -0.51 3.62
CA CYS A 310 0.84 0.35 2.84
C CYS A 310 1.03 -0.15 1.42
N ASN A 311 1.12 0.79 0.49
CA ASN A 311 1.25 0.55 -0.94
C ASN A 311 2.35 1.42 -1.55
N PHE A 312 3.18 0.80 -2.39
CA PHE A 312 4.13 1.49 -3.25
C PHE A 312 3.77 1.21 -4.70
N PHE A 313 3.69 2.27 -5.54
CA PHE A 313 3.40 2.13 -6.95
C PHE A 313 4.47 2.78 -7.80
N ILE A 314 4.60 2.30 -9.03
CA ILE A 314 5.57 2.83 -9.99
C ILE A 314 4.95 2.92 -11.38
N ARG A 315 5.46 3.84 -12.18
CA ARG A 315 5.13 3.95 -13.61
C ARG A 315 5.78 2.80 -14.39
N PRO A 316 5.10 2.21 -15.38
CA PRO A 316 5.66 1.15 -16.20
C PRO A 316 7.00 1.47 -16.84
N GLU A 317 7.14 2.70 -17.36
CA GLU A 317 8.38 3.16 -17.99
C GLU A 317 9.55 3.33 -17.00
N ASN A 318 9.26 3.69 -15.73
CA ASN A 318 10.27 3.81 -14.68
C ASN A 318 10.73 2.42 -14.22
N LEU A 319 9.80 1.49 -14.03
CA LEU A 319 10.12 0.10 -13.71
C LEU A 319 10.97 -0.57 -14.81
N ALA A 320 10.61 -0.36 -16.07
CA ALA A 320 11.35 -0.88 -17.21
C ALA A 320 12.80 -0.36 -17.28
N LYS A 321 13.03 0.89 -16.83
CA LYS A 321 14.36 1.52 -16.73
C LYS A 321 15.05 1.25 -15.39
N ARG A 322 14.37 0.58 -14.44
CA ARG A 322 14.83 0.42 -13.06
C ARG A 322 15.11 1.76 -12.36
N ASP A 323 14.33 2.77 -12.72
CA ASP A 323 14.37 4.10 -12.12
C ASP A 323 13.33 4.20 -11.00
N PHE A 324 13.78 4.00 -9.77
CA PHE A 324 12.95 4.07 -8.55
C PHE A 324 12.98 5.46 -7.90
N SER A 325 13.43 6.49 -8.59
CA SER A 325 13.48 7.87 -8.07
C SER A 325 12.10 8.51 -7.93
N ARG A 326 11.09 7.99 -8.63
CA ARG A 326 9.69 8.42 -8.56
C ARG A 326 8.79 7.21 -8.33
N VAL A 327 8.49 6.98 -7.07
CA VAL A 327 7.58 5.94 -6.58
C VAL A 327 6.47 6.64 -5.81
N LEU A 328 5.22 6.30 -6.09
CA LEU A 328 4.09 6.72 -5.29
C LEU A 328 4.04 5.87 -4.03
N TYR A 329 4.10 6.48 -2.86
CA TYR A 329 3.93 5.83 -1.57
C TYR A 329 2.66 6.33 -0.90
N HIS A 330 1.89 5.40 -0.37
CA HIS A 330 0.70 5.67 0.42
C HIS A 330 0.48 4.59 1.46
N TRP A 331 -0.06 4.96 2.61
CA TRP A 331 -0.63 4.03 3.57
C TRP A 331 -1.88 4.66 4.19
N ASP A 332 -2.82 3.82 4.58
CA ASP A 332 -4.05 4.21 5.24
C ASP A 332 -4.45 3.18 6.30
N CYS A 333 -5.34 3.53 7.19
CA CYS A 333 -5.92 2.67 8.22
C CYS A 333 -7.38 3.08 8.49
N TYR A 334 -8.09 2.24 9.22
CA TYR A 334 -9.50 2.49 9.58
C TYR A 334 -9.69 3.70 10.50
#